data_1f3d2457cd97c82b72a187ea4d13e507
#
_entry.id   1f3d2457cd97c82b72a187ea4d13e507
#
_cell.length_a   1.000
_cell.length_b   1.000
_cell.length_c   1.000
_cell.angle_alpha   90.00
_cell.angle_beta   90.00
_cell.angle_gamma   90.00
#
_symmetry.space_group_name_H-M   'P 1'
#
loop_
_entity.id
_entity.type
_entity.pdbx_description
1 polymer ?
#
loop_
_entity_poly.entity_id
_entity_poly.type
_entity_poly.pdbx_seq_one_letter_code
_entity_poly.pdbx_strand_id
1 'polypeptide(L)'
;MKILVIQNRMGIGDMVIFLPFIEAISKKFNSPVTLLVKESSKAKEYLNNNNHIEKIIDLRRNNNKDLHEGILGFFRLKKELQKFSFDKAFIFNSSLRYNLVCKLANIKEIYQYPLF
;
A
#
# COMPACT_ATOMS: atom_id res chain seq x y z
N MET A 1 16.57 -1.23 2.16
CA MET A 1 15.45 -0.52 2.78
C MET A 1 14.13 -1.07 2.27
N LYS A 2 13.18 -1.29 3.14
CA LYS A 2 11.87 -1.80 2.77
C LYS A 2 10.84 -0.69 2.87
N ILE A 3 10.16 -0.41 1.77
CA ILE A 3 9.23 0.71 1.65
C ILE A 3 7.86 0.20 1.24
N LEU A 4 6.85 0.63 1.99
CA LEU A 4 5.44 0.33 1.68
C LEU A 4 4.78 1.57 1.11
N VAL A 5 4.05 1.42 0.02
CA VAL A 5 3.22 2.48 -0.54
C VAL A 5 1.78 2.00 -0.55
N ILE A 6 0.91 2.75 0.09
CA ILE A 6 -0.53 2.42 0.17
C ILE A 6 -1.32 3.38 -0.69
N GLN A 7 -2.06 2.83 -1.64
CA GLN A 7 -2.99 3.58 -2.46
C GLN A 7 -4.31 2.81 -2.51
N ASN A 8 -5.34 3.34 -1.88
CA ASN A 8 -6.61 2.62 -1.75
C ASN A 8 -7.70 3.07 -2.72
N ARG A 9 -7.36 3.86 -3.73
CA ARG A 9 -8.33 4.24 -4.75
C ARG A 9 -8.60 3.09 -5.70
N MET A 10 -9.83 3.03 -6.20
CA MET A 10 -10.24 1.99 -7.13
C MET A 10 -9.91 2.38 -8.56
N GLY A 11 -9.65 1.38 -9.39
CA GLY A 11 -9.56 1.57 -10.82
C GLY A 11 -8.14 1.71 -11.35
N ILE A 12 -8.01 1.33 -12.62
CA ILE A 12 -6.72 1.34 -13.33
C ILE A 12 -6.22 2.77 -13.56
N GLY A 13 -7.14 3.69 -13.85
CA GLY A 13 -6.79 5.09 -14.09
C GLY A 13 -6.13 5.74 -12.89
N ASP A 14 -6.61 5.45 -11.67
CA ASP A 14 -6.02 5.98 -10.45
C ASP A 14 -4.59 5.48 -10.28
N MET A 15 -4.33 4.22 -10.57
CA MET A 15 -2.98 3.66 -10.47
C MET A 15 -2.02 4.31 -11.46
N VAL A 16 -2.47 4.58 -12.68
CA VAL A 16 -1.64 5.23 -13.69
C VAL A 16 -1.25 6.63 -13.24
N ILE A 17 -2.18 7.36 -12.62
CA ILE A 17 -1.91 8.71 -12.10
C ILE A 17 -0.85 8.68 -11.00
N PHE A 18 -0.89 7.66 -10.14
CA PHE A 18 0.05 7.57 -9.01
C PHE A 18 1.39 6.93 -9.35
N LEU A 19 1.49 6.26 -10.48
CA LEU A 19 2.72 5.56 -10.85
C LEU A 19 3.97 6.45 -10.86
N PRO A 20 3.94 7.70 -11.40
CA PRO A 20 5.12 8.57 -11.32
C PRO A 20 5.59 8.85 -9.90
N PHE A 21 4.67 8.96 -8.94
CA PHE A 21 5.02 9.18 -7.54
C PHE A 21 5.68 7.95 -6.94
N ILE A 22 5.17 6.76 -7.28
CA ILE A 22 5.75 5.49 -6.84
C ILE A 22 7.18 5.34 -7.35
N GLU A 23 7.39 5.65 -8.62
CA GLU A 23 8.71 5.59 -9.22
C GLU A 23 9.67 6.61 -8.61
N ALA A 24 9.17 7.82 -8.31
CA ALA A 24 9.97 8.85 -7.66
C ALA A 24 10.44 8.40 -6.27
N ILE A 25 9.56 7.77 -5.50
CA ILE A 25 9.92 7.23 -4.17
C ILE A 25 10.98 6.15 -4.31
N SER A 26 10.79 5.23 -5.24
CA SER A 26 11.76 4.17 -5.48
C SER A 26 13.13 4.72 -5.85
N LYS A 27 13.17 5.72 -6.72
CA LYS A 27 14.43 6.36 -7.15
C LYS A 27 15.10 7.11 -6.01
N LYS A 28 14.31 7.85 -5.22
CA LYS A 28 14.85 8.65 -4.12
C LYS A 28 15.58 7.77 -3.09
N PHE A 29 15.02 6.62 -2.77
CA PHE A 29 15.60 5.72 -1.77
C PHE A 29 16.43 4.59 -2.39
N ASN A 30 16.54 4.57 -3.71
CA ASN A 30 17.26 3.55 -4.45
C ASN A 30 16.84 2.14 -4.05
N SER A 31 15.54 1.94 -3.93
CA SER A 31 14.94 0.65 -3.53
C SER A 31 13.58 0.48 -4.18
N PRO A 32 13.25 -0.68 -4.72
CA PRO A 32 11.89 -0.93 -5.18
C PRO A 32 10.92 -0.92 -3.99
N VAL A 33 9.67 -0.60 -4.27
CA VAL A 33 8.64 -0.48 -3.23
C VAL A 33 7.67 -1.65 -3.27
N THR A 34 7.02 -1.92 -2.13
CA THR A 34 5.88 -2.83 -2.06
C THR A 34 4.61 -2.00 -2.09
N LEU A 35 3.70 -2.35 -2.98
CA LEU A 35 2.42 -1.66 -3.09
C LEU A 35 1.33 -2.40 -2.33
N LEU A 36 0.53 -1.66 -1.57
CA LEU A 36 -0.74 -2.14 -1.04
C LEU A 36 -1.83 -1.38 -1.75
N VAL A 37 -2.58 -2.06 -2.61
CA VAL A 37 -3.58 -1.44 -3.47
C VAL A 37 -4.85 -2.28 -3.47
N LYS A 38 -5.98 -1.68 -3.81
CA LYS A 38 -7.22 -2.43 -3.93
C LYS A 38 -7.13 -3.44 -5.05
N GLU A 39 -7.66 -4.62 -4.82
CA GLU A 39 -7.73 -5.68 -5.83
C GLU A 39 -8.41 -5.20 -7.11
N SER A 40 -9.42 -4.34 -6.97
CA SER A 40 -10.15 -3.78 -8.11
C SER A 40 -9.30 -2.90 -9.02
N SER A 41 -8.15 -2.44 -8.56
CA SER A 41 -7.23 -1.68 -9.42
C SER A 41 -6.52 -2.56 -10.43
N LYS A 42 -6.50 -3.87 -10.20
CA LYS A 42 -5.87 -4.87 -11.06
C LYS A 42 -4.38 -4.62 -11.30
N ALA A 43 -3.71 -4.01 -10.32
CA ALA A 43 -2.31 -3.65 -10.42
C ALA A 43 -1.41 -4.85 -10.73
N LYS A 44 -1.74 -6.02 -10.17
CA LYS A 44 -0.97 -7.23 -10.42
C LYS A 44 -0.95 -7.63 -11.89
N GLU A 45 -1.95 -7.25 -12.66
CA GLU A 45 -2.04 -7.64 -14.07
C GLU A 45 -1.10 -6.84 -14.96
N TYR A 46 -0.83 -5.56 -14.63
CA TYR A 46 -0.05 -4.71 -15.51
C TYR A 46 1.21 -4.09 -14.89
N LEU A 47 1.43 -4.24 -13.59
CA LEU A 47 2.60 -3.69 -12.92
C LEU A 47 3.61 -4.74 -12.44
N ASN A 48 3.38 -6.01 -12.70
CA ASN A 48 4.25 -7.09 -12.23
C ASN A 48 5.70 -6.97 -12.67
N ASN A 49 5.95 -6.40 -13.83
CA ASN A 49 7.29 -6.30 -14.38
C ASN A 49 7.93 -4.93 -14.21
N ASN A 50 7.35 -4.08 -13.37
CA ASN A 50 7.91 -2.76 -13.12
C ASN A 50 9.10 -2.85 -12.17
N ASN A 51 10.25 -2.33 -12.58
CA ASN A 51 11.49 -2.41 -11.79
C ASN A 51 11.45 -1.63 -10.50
N HIS A 52 10.53 -0.69 -10.35
CA HIS A 52 10.38 0.12 -9.13
C HIS A 52 9.45 -0.52 -8.12
N ILE A 53 8.81 -1.63 -8.49
CA ILE A 53 7.85 -2.32 -7.65
C ILE A 53 8.33 -3.74 -7.38
N GLU A 54 8.61 -4.04 -6.12
CA GLU A 54 9.09 -5.34 -5.71
C GLU A 54 7.96 -6.35 -5.54
N LYS A 55 6.85 -5.90 -4.95
CA LYS A 55 5.71 -6.76 -4.64
C LYS A 55 4.42 -5.95 -4.62
N ILE A 56 3.32 -6.59 -4.97
CA ILE A 56 1.99 -6.00 -4.93
C ILE A 56 1.12 -6.84 -4.01
N ILE A 57 0.56 -6.19 -2.99
CA ILE A 57 -0.38 -6.81 -2.05
C ILE A 57 -1.77 -6.29 -2.37
N ASP A 58 -2.70 -7.19 -2.64
CA ASP A 58 -4.09 -6.80 -2.90
C ASP A 58 -4.83 -6.55 -1.60
N LEU A 59 -5.39 -5.35 -1.47
CA LEU A 59 -6.25 -5.00 -0.36
C LEU A 59 -7.68 -5.44 -0.70
N ARG A 60 -8.23 -6.34 0.09
CA ARG A 60 -9.55 -6.94 -0.17
C ARG A 60 -10.58 -6.39 0.79
N ARG A 61 -11.19 -5.28 0.41
CA ARG A 61 -12.18 -4.56 1.22
C ARG A 61 -13.42 -4.14 0.41
N ASN A 62 -13.93 -5.04 -0.42
CA ASN A 62 -15.08 -4.72 -1.28
C ASN A 62 -16.43 -4.96 -0.59
N ASN A 63 -16.47 -5.78 0.44
CA ASN A 63 -17.70 -6.07 1.20
C ASN A 63 -17.35 -6.58 2.60
N ASN A 64 -18.37 -6.77 3.44
CA ASN A 64 -18.17 -7.15 4.85
C ASN A 64 -17.53 -8.53 5.06
N LYS A 65 -17.47 -9.35 4.03
CA LYS A 65 -16.87 -10.68 4.10
C LYS A 65 -15.46 -10.74 3.57
N ASP A 66 -14.95 -9.62 3.05
CA ASP A 66 -13.62 -9.60 2.47
C ASP A 66 -12.54 -9.68 3.55
N LEU A 67 -11.38 -10.19 3.12
CA LEU A 67 -10.26 -10.51 4.00
C LEU A 67 -9.80 -9.35 4.87
N HIS A 68 -9.78 -8.13 4.32
CA HIS A 68 -9.26 -6.95 5.03
C HIS A 68 -10.36 -6.02 5.54
N GLU A 69 -11.61 -6.47 5.58
CA GLU A 69 -12.72 -5.66 6.05
C GLU A 69 -12.97 -5.85 7.54
N GLY A 70 -13.47 -4.80 8.20
CA GLY A 70 -13.83 -4.84 9.62
C GLY A 70 -12.63 -4.89 10.55
N ILE A 71 -12.90 -5.20 11.83
CA ILE A 71 -11.86 -5.26 12.86
C ILE A 71 -10.93 -6.45 12.64
N LEU A 72 -11.48 -7.60 12.31
CA LEU A 72 -10.66 -8.78 12.03
C LEU A 72 -9.77 -8.55 10.81
N GLY A 73 -10.31 -7.89 9.78
CA GLY A 73 -9.54 -7.55 8.59
C GLY A 73 -8.40 -6.58 8.89
N PHE A 74 -8.65 -5.64 9.80
CA PHE A 74 -7.64 -4.70 10.26
C PHE A 74 -6.43 -5.45 10.86
N PHE A 75 -6.68 -6.40 11.76
CA PHE A 75 -5.61 -7.17 12.39
C PHE A 75 -4.94 -8.16 11.44
N ARG A 76 -5.67 -8.68 10.47
CA ARG A 76 -5.08 -9.52 9.43
C ARG A 76 -4.09 -8.72 8.58
N LEU A 77 -4.48 -7.52 8.18
CA LEU A 77 -3.61 -6.64 7.41
C LEU A 77 -2.38 -6.25 8.23
N LYS A 78 -2.56 -5.93 9.50
CA LYS A 78 -1.45 -5.63 10.40
C LYS A 78 -0.43 -6.76 10.41
N LYS A 79 -0.89 -8.01 10.55
CA LYS A 79 0.00 -9.17 10.57
C LYS A 79 0.74 -9.36 9.26
N GLU A 80 0.05 -9.15 8.14
CA GLU A 80 0.69 -9.24 6.84
C GLU A 80 1.82 -8.22 6.69
N LEU A 81 1.56 -6.97 7.05
CA LEU A 81 2.55 -5.91 6.94
C LEU A 81 3.70 -6.11 7.90
N GLN A 82 3.43 -6.64 9.10
CA GLN A 82 4.46 -6.91 10.10
C GLN A 82 5.52 -7.90 9.60
N LYS A 83 5.10 -8.86 8.79
CA LYS A 83 6.00 -9.89 8.25
C LYS A 83 7.09 -9.32 7.34
N PHE A 84 6.83 -8.17 6.72
CA PHE A 84 7.78 -7.57 5.80
C PHE A 84 8.82 -6.68 6.50
N SER A 85 8.57 -6.26 7.73
CA SER A 85 9.47 -5.36 8.48
C SER A 85 9.78 -4.09 7.71
N PHE A 86 8.75 -3.36 7.29
CA PHE A 86 8.93 -2.12 6.53
C PHE A 86 9.61 -1.04 7.36
N ASP A 87 10.50 -0.30 6.73
CA ASP A 87 11.17 0.85 7.35
C ASP A 87 10.35 2.13 7.20
N LYS A 88 9.68 2.29 6.07
CA LYS A 88 8.90 3.49 5.75
C LYS A 88 7.58 3.09 5.10
N ALA A 89 6.57 3.94 5.32
CA ALA A 89 5.28 3.80 4.65
C ALA A 89 4.84 5.15 4.10
N PHE A 90 4.39 5.15 2.87
CA PHE A 90 3.82 6.33 2.20
C PHE A 90 2.35 6.02 1.90
N ILE A 91 1.46 6.77 2.55
CA ILE A 91 0.01 6.56 2.45
C ILE A 91 -0.60 7.69 1.63
N PHE A 92 -1.14 7.36 0.46
CA PHE A 92 -1.74 8.34 -0.44
C PHE A 92 -3.25 8.43 -0.25
N ASN A 93 -3.65 8.63 1.00
CA ASN A 93 -5.04 8.89 1.36
C ASN A 93 -5.09 9.47 2.77
N SER A 94 -6.27 9.94 3.21
CA SER A 94 -6.45 10.55 4.52
C SER A 94 -6.98 9.60 5.58
N SER A 95 -7.04 8.30 5.30
CA SER A 95 -7.62 7.33 6.22
C SER A 95 -6.76 7.11 7.45
N LEU A 96 -7.35 7.28 8.62
CA LEU A 96 -6.70 6.98 9.89
C LEU A 96 -6.49 5.47 10.05
N ARG A 97 -7.33 4.67 9.44
CA ARG A 97 -7.24 3.21 9.53
C ARG A 97 -5.88 2.71 9.05
N TYR A 98 -5.43 3.16 7.89
CA TYR A 98 -4.15 2.72 7.34
C TYR A 98 -2.97 3.27 8.12
N ASN A 99 -3.09 4.49 8.63
CA ASN A 99 -2.06 5.06 9.49
C ASN A 99 -1.90 4.21 10.75
N LEU A 100 -3.00 3.83 11.39
CA LEU A 100 -2.98 3.00 12.61
C LEU A 100 -2.43 1.60 12.32
N VAL A 101 -2.82 1.00 11.20
CA VAL A 101 -2.30 -0.31 10.81
C VAL A 101 -0.78 -0.26 10.69
N CYS A 102 -0.25 0.76 10.05
CA CYS A 102 1.19 0.91 9.88
C CYS A 102 1.90 1.09 11.22
N LYS A 103 1.34 1.90 12.10
CA LYS A 103 1.92 2.10 13.44
C LYS A 103 1.95 0.81 14.24
N LEU A 104 0.86 0.06 14.22
CA LEU A 104 0.78 -1.22 14.93
C LEU A 104 1.66 -2.30 14.30
N ALA A 105 1.97 -2.17 13.02
CA ALA A 105 2.90 -3.07 12.33
C ALA A 105 4.37 -2.67 12.56
N ASN A 106 4.62 -1.72 13.45
CA ASN A 106 5.96 -1.26 13.84
C ASN A 106 6.73 -0.55 12.72
N ILE A 107 6.01 0.10 11.81
CA ILE A 107 6.65 0.93 10.79
C ILE A 107 6.99 2.27 11.44
N LYS A 108 8.27 2.61 11.50
CA LYS A 108 8.75 3.77 12.26
C LYS A 108 8.48 5.10 11.57
N GLU A 109 8.62 5.16 10.26
CA GLU A 109 8.44 6.41 9.51
C GLU A 109 7.21 6.26 8.61
N ILE A 110 6.18 7.05 8.92
CA ILE A 110 4.91 7.02 8.20
C ILE A 110 4.63 8.41 7.65
N TYR A 111 4.49 8.50 6.34
CA TYR A 111 4.16 9.74 5.64
C TYR A 111 2.78 9.59 5.03
N GLN A 112 1.89 10.51 5.36
CA GLN A 112 0.51 10.45 4.85
C GLN A 112 0.18 11.71 4.08
N TYR A 113 -0.28 11.52 2.86
CA TYR A 113 -0.63 12.61 1.95
C TYR A 113 -2.14 12.59 1.73
N PRO A 114 -2.88 13.55 2.31
CA PRO A 114 -4.32 13.59 2.09
C PRO A 114 -4.63 13.91 0.64
N LEU A 115 -5.36 13.01 0.01
CA LEU A 115 -5.83 13.18 -1.36
C LEU A 115 -7.35 13.29 -1.30
N PHE A 116 -7.85 14.40 -1.74
CA PHE A 116 -9.29 14.67 -1.72
C PHE A 116 -10.01 14.13 -2.90
#